data_8f27ee43f716951bb2666a4a71da9810
#
_entry.id   8f27ee43f716951bb2666a4a71da9810
#
_cell.length_a   1.000
_cell.length_b   1.000
_cell.length_c   1.000
_cell.angle_alpha   90.00
_cell.angle_beta   90.00
_cell.angle_gamma   90.00
#
_symmetry.space_group_name_H-M   'P 1'
#
loop_
_entity.id
_entity.type
_entity.pdbx_description
1 polymer ?
#
loop_
_entity_poly.entity_id
_entity_poly.type
_entity_poly.pdbx_seq_one_letter_code
_entity_poly.pdbx_strand_id
1 'polypeptide(L)'
;MHVLFLTDNFPPETNAPATRTHEHARRWVRAGHRVTVVTGAPNFPAGKLHDGWRNRWFAREELDGIQVIRVKTFISANQGTLLRTLDYLSFMVAGFLGALVPRRPDLVVATSPQFFTAVAGWAVAALRRKRFVFELRDLWPASIAAVGALRQSRFLRAMERVELFLYRRAWRIVAVTNAFRDDLIARGIDGSKIAVVTNGVDLDSYVPRGRDADTARRYGVEGRTVIGYLGTHGMAHALEKVLDAAEALRDRDDVHFLFVGDGAAKRELVTERERRGLDNVSFHAPVAKDAMPALWSLCDVALVHLKDTPVFETVIPSKIFEAMGSGRTILFAGPAGEASRILEDADCGLCVPAEDSAALAAAVRRLADDPAERSSLATNAHRAAPRYGRDALAARMLEVLGGGPLEAATETAPRASHIAAPVDPPPALPAPPQAPRRASGAPREPA
;
A
#
# COMPACT_ATOMS: atom_id res chain seq x y z
N MET A 1 11.82 -0.77 28.40
CA MET A 1 12.08 0.45 27.63
C MET A 1 10.81 1.28 27.55
N HIS A 2 10.90 2.63 27.55
CA HIS A 2 9.78 3.52 27.32
C HIS A 2 9.92 4.20 25.96
N VAL A 3 9.08 3.81 25.00
CA VAL A 3 9.00 4.35 23.65
C VAL A 3 8.00 5.51 23.62
N LEU A 4 8.46 6.69 23.22
CA LEU A 4 7.59 7.83 22.89
C LEU A 4 7.43 7.88 21.37
N PHE A 5 6.21 7.68 20.89
CA PHE A 5 5.90 7.59 19.47
C PHE A 5 5.01 8.75 19.02
N LEU A 6 5.45 9.50 18.02
CA LEU A 6 4.66 10.59 17.40
C LEU A 6 4.11 10.11 16.06
N THR A 7 2.80 10.20 15.90
CA THR A 7 2.07 9.89 14.65
C THR A 7 0.85 10.77 14.53
N ASP A 8 0.53 11.21 13.33
CA ASP A 8 -0.66 12.02 13.08
C ASP A 8 -1.95 11.21 13.24
N ASN A 9 -1.93 9.97 12.75
CA ASN A 9 -3.09 9.07 12.78
C ASN A 9 -2.90 7.93 13.78
N PHE A 10 -3.96 7.65 14.53
CA PHE A 10 -4.03 6.55 15.50
C PHE A 10 -5.49 6.11 15.66
N PRO A 11 -5.79 4.85 16.08
CA PRO A 11 -7.18 4.41 16.25
C PRO A 11 -8.06 5.43 17.00
N PRO A 12 -9.35 5.55 16.62
CA PRO A 12 -10.14 4.63 15.77
C PRO A 12 -9.95 4.79 14.28
N GLU A 13 -9.02 5.58 13.81
CA GLU A 13 -8.67 5.65 12.37
C GLU A 13 -8.08 4.32 11.89
N THR A 14 -8.49 3.90 10.67
CA THR A 14 -8.17 2.57 10.13
C THR A 14 -7.17 2.60 8.97
N ASN A 15 -6.61 3.77 8.68
CA ASN A 15 -5.58 3.89 7.64
C ASN A 15 -4.28 3.15 8.02
N ALA A 16 -3.43 2.92 7.03
CA ALA A 16 -2.20 2.16 7.21
C ALA A 16 -1.26 2.74 8.30
N PRO A 17 -1.08 4.07 8.46
CA PRO A 17 -0.32 4.65 9.57
C PRO A 17 -0.88 4.28 10.94
N ALA A 18 -2.16 4.54 11.16
CA ALA A 18 -2.82 4.26 12.43
C ALA A 18 -2.74 2.77 12.79
N THR A 19 -3.08 1.91 11.84
CA THR A 19 -3.05 0.46 12.03
C THR A 19 -1.65 -0.04 12.38
N ARG A 20 -0.62 0.33 11.60
CA ARG A 20 0.75 -0.14 11.84
C ARG A 20 1.27 0.30 13.20
N THR A 21 1.11 1.57 13.54
CA THR A 21 1.58 2.10 14.83
C THR A 21 0.90 1.40 16.00
N HIS A 22 -0.41 1.23 15.94
CA HIS A 22 -1.17 0.53 16.98
C HIS A 22 -0.76 -0.93 17.11
N GLU A 23 -0.65 -1.65 15.99
CA GLU A 23 -0.27 -3.05 15.96
C GLU A 23 1.13 -3.32 16.52
N HIS A 24 2.09 -2.44 16.25
CA HIS A 24 3.42 -2.52 16.86
C HIS A 24 3.36 -2.17 18.35
N ALA A 25 2.73 -1.05 18.70
CA ALA A 25 2.67 -0.55 20.06
C ALA A 25 2.02 -1.53 21.04
N ARG A 26 0.87 -2.14 20.68
CA ARG A 26 0.19 -3.13 21.53
C ARG A 26 1.03 -4.38 21.78
N ARG A 27 1.83 -4.81 20.79
CA ARG A 27 2.75 -5.94 20.93
C ARG A 27 3.93 -5.61 21.82
N TRP A 28 4.46 -4.40 21.72
CA TRP A 28 5.53 -3.92 22.62
C TRP A 28 5.05 -3.82 24.07
N VAL A 29 3.81 -3.38 24.27
CA VAL A 29 3.19 -3.36 25.62
C VAL A 29 3.06 -4.78 26.16
N ARG A 30 2.59 -5.74 25.37
CA ARG A 30 2.53 -7.16 25.76
C ARG A 30 3.90 -7.77 26.08
N ALA A 31 4.95 -7.28 25.42
CA ALA A 31 6.34 -7.63 25.69
C ALA A 31 6.95 -6.90 26.91
N GLY A 32 6.13 -6.20 27.72
CA GLY A 32 6.55 -5.53 28.95
C GLY A 32 7.18 -4.14 28.76
N HIS A 33 7.05 -3.53 27.57
CA HIS A 33 7.55 -2.19 27.32
C HIS A 33 6.46 -1.13 27.55
N ARG A 34 6.86 0.06 27.95
CA ARG A 34 5.96 1.21 28.06
C ARG A 34 5.93 1.92 26.70
N VAL A 35 4.73 2.18 26.22
CA VAL A 35 4.53 2.96 24.99
C VAL A 35 3.62 4.14 25.27
N THR A 36 4.07 5.32 24.85
CA THR A 36 3.23 6.52 24.83
C THR A 36 3.14 7.03 23.42
N VAL A 37 1.93 7.13 22.88
CA VAL A 37 1.66 7.66 21.54
C VAL A 37 1.13 9.09 21.68
N VAL A 38 1.69 10.01 20.90
CA VAL A 38 1.18 11.38 20.74
C VAL A 38 0.57 11.51 19.36
N THR A 39 -0.72 11.89 19.32
CA THR A 39 -1.51 11.94 18.08
C THR A 39 -2.55 13.03 18.08
N GLY A 40 -3.20 13.29 16.95
CA GLY A 40 -4.34 14.20 16.83
C GLY A 40 -5.68 13.60 17.28
N ALA A 41 -6.75 14.39 17.20
CA ALA A 41 -8.11 13.88 17.30
C ALA A 41 -8.48 13.17 15.98
N PRO A 42 -9.21 12.02 16.01
CA PRO A 42 -9.51 11.24 14.80
C PRO A 42 -10.35 12.04 13.81
N ASN A 43 -9.89 12.10 12.56
CA ASN A 43 -10.52 12.89 11.52
C ASN A 43 -10.39 12.30 10.10
N PHE A 44 -9.55 11.29 9.91
CA PHE A 44 -9.36 10.63 8.62
C PHE A 44 -10.51 9.63 8.33
N PRO A 45 -11.01 9.51 7.06
CA PRO A 45 -10.52 10.14 5.84
C PRO A 45 -11.15 11.50 5.51
N ALA A 46 -12.26 11.87 6.15
CA ALA A 46 -13.11 12.97 5.73
C ALA A 46 -12.55 14.36 6.09
N GLY A 47 -11.49 14.44 6.92
CA GLY A 47 -11.03 15.71 7.49
C GLY A 47 -12.09 16.37 8.36
N LYS A 48 -12.89 15.56 9.05
CA LYS A 48 -13.90 15.95 10.03
C LYS A 48 -13.76 15.05 11.23
N LEU A 49 -13.98 15.60 12.42
CA LEU A 49 -13.98 14.80 13.64
C LEU A 49 -14.94 13.62 13.52
N HIS A 50 -14.51 12.45 13.98
CA HIS A 50 -15.39 11.31 14.14
C HIS A 50 -16.46 11.60 15.17
N ASP A 51 -17.64 10.96 15.04
CA ASP A 51 -18.76 11.13 15.96
C ASP A 51 -18.36 10.80 17.40
N GLY A 52 -18.80 11.64 18.33
CA GLY A 52 -18.46 11.51 19.74
C GLY A 52 -17.09 12.06 20.15
N TRP A 53 -16.23 12.44 19.19
CA TRP A 53 -14.91 12.99 19.48
C TRP A 53 -14.92 14.53 19.59
N ARG A 54 -13.96 15.05 20.36
CA ARG A 54 -13.75 16.50 20.51
C ARG A 54 -12.29 16.83 20.32
N ASN A 55 -12.01 17.88 19.56
CA ASN A 55 -10.66 18.41 19.33
C ASN A 55 -10.22 19.25 20.53
N ARG A 56 -9.78 18.57 21.59
CA ARG A 56 -9.34 19.19 22.86
C ARG A 56 -7.87 19.59 22.78
N TRP A 57 -7.48 20.63 23.52
CA TRP A 57 -6.07 21.03 23.62
C TRP A 57 -5.18 19.89 24.09
N PHE A 58 -5.70 19.08 25.00
CA PHE A 58 -5.01 17.95 25.55
C PHE A 58 -6.04 16.93 26.09
N ALA A 59 -5.86 15.67 25.72
CA ALA A 59 -6.63 14.57 26.28
C ALA A 59 -5.69 13.37 26.50
N ARG A 60 -5.99 12.57 27.52
CA ARG A 60 -5.29 11.30 27.77
C ARG A 60 -6.31 10.18 27.73
N GLU A 61 -5.91 9.09 27.14
CA GLU A 61 -6.65 7.85 27.12
C GLU A 61 -5.69 6.67 27.18
N GLU A 62 -6.19 5.50 27.43
CA GLU A 62 -5.45 4.24 27.34
C GLU A 62 -6.16 3.33 26.35
N LEU A 63 -5.39 2.74 25.44
CA LEU A 63 -5.88 1.80 24.46
C LEU A 63 -4.92 0.59 24.41
N ASP A 64 -5.38 -0.60 24.72
CA ASP A 64 -4.57 -1.84 24.77
C ASP A 64 -3.27 -1.71 25.59
N GLY A 65 -3.33 -0.97 26.73
CA GLY A 65 -2.18 -0.68 27.59
C GLY A 65 -1.24 0.41 27.05
N ILE A 66 -1.55 0.99 25.89
CA ILE A 66 -0.81 2.10 25.28
C ILE A 66 -1.33 3.41 25.89
N GLN A 67 -0.43 4.24 26.43
CA GLN A 67 -0.79 5.59 26.83
C GLN A 67 -0.93 6.49 25.61
N VAL A 68 -2.12 7.02 25.34
CA VAL A 68 -2.38 7.90 24.20
C VAL A 68 -2.58 9.34 24.68
N ILE A 69 -1.84 10.25 24.10
CA ILE A 69 -1.99 11.69 24.30
C ILE A 69 -2.50 12.29 23.01
N ARG A 70 -3.74 12.81 23.04
CA ARG A 70 -4.31 13.53 21.92
C ARG A 70 -4.16 15.03 22.11
N VAL A 71 -3.71 15.68 21.06
CA VAL A 71 -3.49 17.12 21.02
C VAL A 71 -4.41 17.78 20.01
N LYS A 72 -4.74 19.06 20.24
CA LYS A 72 -5.57 19.84 19.36
C LYS A 72 -4.81 20.20 18.09
N THR A 73 -5.38 19.89 16.93
CA THR A 73 -4.85 20.24 15.61
C THR A 73 -5.86 21.08 14.83
N PHE A 74 -5.37 21.74 13.81
CA PHE A 74 -6.23 22.36 12.80
C PHE A 74 -6.73 21.26 11.86
N ILE A 75 -8.00 20.90 11.97
CA ILE A 75 -8.61 19.85 11.16
C ILE A 75 -9.26 20.50 9.93
N SER A 76 -8.89 20.06 8.74
CA SER A 76 -9.53 20.48 7.51
C SER A 76 -9.87 19.31 6.61
N ALA A 77 -10.95 19.41 5.84
CA ALA A 77 -11.20 18.49 4.74
C ALA A 77 -10.02 18.54 3.77
N ASN A 78 -9.63 17.39 3.22
CA ASN A 78 -8.46 17.23 2.32
C ASN A 78 -8.58 18.02 1.00
N GLN A 79 -8.93 19.30 1.07
CA GLN A 79 -9.14 20.21 -0.04
C GLN A 79 -8.12 21.36 0.02
N GLY A 80 -7.19 21.34 -0.93
CA GLY A 80 -6.20 22.39 -1.10
C GLY A 80 -4.91 22.23 -0.29
N THR A 81 -3.79 22.61 -0.93
CA THR A 81 -2.44 22.43 -0.38
C THR A 81 -2.19 23.28 0.87
N LEU A 82 -2.76 24.49 0.93
CA LEU A 82 -2.52 25.44 2.02
C LEU A 82 -3.13 24.96 3.34
N LEU A 83 -4.42 24.56 3.34
CA LEU A 83 -5.11 24.08 4.54
C LEU A 83 -4.48 22.81 5.07
N ARG A 84 -4.06 21.92 4.16
CA ARG A 84 -3.34 20.69 4.52
C ARG A 84 -1.96 20.98 5.14
N THR A 85 -1.26 22.00 4.64
CA THR A 85 0.00 22.44 5.24
C THR A 85 -0.21 22.99 6.64
N LEU A 86 -1.27 23.79 6.86
CA LEU A 86 -1.63 24.32 8.18
C LEU A 86 -2.00 23.22 9.17
N ASP A 87 -2.74 22.20 8.72
CA ASP A 87 -3.03 21.00 9.52
C ASP A 87 -1.73 20.34 9.99
N TYR A 88 -0.82 20.06 9.10
CA TYR A 88 0.46 19.45 9.40
C TYR A 88 1.36 20.29 10.31
N LEU A 89 1.41 21.59 10.11
CA LEU A 89 2.15 22.51 10.97
C LEU A 89 1.51 22.59 12.37
N SER A 90 0.17 22.58 12.45
CA SER A 90 -0.53 22.59 13.72
C SER A 90 -0.22 21.34 14.53
N PHE A 91 -0.18 20.15 13.90
CA PHE A 91 0.23 18.92 14.56
C PHE A 91 1.71 18.96 14.96
N MET A 92 2.61 19.52 14.15
CA MET A 92 4.02 19.68 14.50
C MET A 92 4.18 20.40 15.84
N VAL A 93 3.49 21.54 16.00
CA VAL A 93 3.58 22.36 17.25
C VAL A 93 2.88 21.68 18.41
N ALA A 94 1.64 21.24 18.22
CA ALA A 94 0.86 20.61 19.28
C ALA A 94 1.45 19.25 19.70
N GLY A 95 1.91 18.45 18.73
CA GLY A 95 2.58 17.18 18.96
C GLY A 95 3.91 17.34 19.71
N PHE A 96 4.71 18.37 19.37
CA PHE A 96 5.90 18.72 20.12
C PHE A 96 5.57 19.00 21.60
N LEU A 97 4.59 19.88 21.87
CA LEU A 97 4.17 20.21 23.22
C LEU A 97 3.58 19.00 23.97
N GLY A 98 2.73 18.20 23.30
CA GLY A 98 2.18 16.97 23.87
C GLY A 98 3.26 15.94 24.20
N ALA A 99 4.29 15.84 23.39
CA ALA A 99 5.42 14.93 23.60
C ALA A 99 6.36 15.35 24.74
N LEU A 100 6.23 16.56 25.24
CA LEU A 100 6.95 17.00 26.45
C LEU A 100 6.27 16.55 27.76
N VAL A 101 5.05 16.04 27.71
CA VAL A 101 4.28 15.62 28.90
C VAL A 101 4.79 14.28 29.48
N PRO A 102 5.07 13.22 28.69
CA PRO A 102 5.54 11.95 29.22
C PRO A 102 6.92 12.12 29.90
N ARG A 103 7.06 11.53 31.06
CA ARG A 103 8.30 11.60 31.82
C ARG A 103 9.26 10.48 31.39
N ARG A 104 10.53 10.85 31.14
CA ARG A 104 11.66 9.94 30.93
C ARG A 104 11.45 8.87 29.84
N PRO A 105 11.10 9.23 28.59
CA PRO A 105 11.20 8.26 27.49
C PRO A 105 12.68 7.85 27.30
N ASP A 106 12.90 6.61 26.87
CA ASP A 106 14.23 6.13 26.53
C ASP A 106 14.63 6.55 25.12
N LEU A 107 13.66 6.60 24.21
CA LEU A 107 13.82 7.04 22.82
C LEU A 107 12.54 7.68 22.29
N VAL A 108 12.67 8.41 21.19
CA VAL A 108 11.56 9.05 20.48
C VAL A 108 11.53 8.50 19.06
N VAL A 109 10.36 7.97 18.66
CA VAL A 109 10.07 7.55 17.29
C VAL A 109 9.12 8.57 16.69
N ALA A 110 9.34 8.97 15.44
CA ALA A 110 8.35 9.73 14.68
C ALA A 110 8.24 9.15 13.27
N THR A 111 7.00 9.05 12.77
CA THR A 111 6.69 8.38 11.51
C THR A 111 6.27 9.37 10.41
N SER A 112 6.63 9.06 9.16
CA SER A 112 6.03 9.65 7.95
C SER A 112 4.73 8.89 7.57
N PRO A 113 3.88 9.38 6.64
CA PRO A 113 4.16 10.36 5.60
C PRO A 113 4.08 11.83 6.03
N GLN A 114 3.54 12.13 7.21
CA GLN A 114 3.48 13.51 7.66
C GLN A 114 4.87 13.98 8.12
N PHE A 115 5.59 14.61 7.20
CA PHE A 115 6.96 15.07 7.38
C PHE A 115 7.18 15.92 8.64
N PHE A 116 6.25 16.82 8.96
CA PHE A 116 6.36 17.72 10.12
C PHE A 116 6.28 16.98 11.45
N THR A 117 5.68 15.78 11.49
CA THR A 117 5.72 14.88 12.65
C THR A 117 7.16 14.50 13.00
N ALA A 118 7.98 14.23 11.98
CA ALA A 118 9.39 13.88 12.18
C ALA A 118 10.20 15.08 12.69
N VAL A 119 9.90 16.29 12.26
CA VAL A 119 10.51 17.53 12.80
C VAL A 119 10.21 17.66 14.29
N ALA A 120 8.94 17.48 14.70
CA ALA A 120 8.53 17.53 16.10
C ALA A 120 9.25 16.44 16.93
N GLY A 121 9.28 15.20 16.42
CA GLY A 121 9.95 14.08 17.08
C GLY A 121 11.44 14.31 17.29
N TRP A 122 12.16 14.79 16.26
CA TRP A 122 13.56 15.18 16.38
C TRP A 122 13.76 16.30 17.41
N ALA A 123 12.94 17.35 17.39
CA ALA A 123 13.06 18.47 18.32
C ALA A 123 12.88 18.02 19.78
N VAL A 124 11.88 17.14 20.05
CA VAL A 124 11.68 16.53 21.38
C VAL A 124 12.90 15.69 21.79
N ALA A 125 13.40 14.86 20.90
CA ALA A 125 14.56 14.02 21.18
C ALA A 125 15.81 14.84 21.46
N ALA A 126 16.05 15.89 20.68
CA ALA A 126 17.17 16.81 20.87
C ALA A 126 17.05 17.56 22.24
N LEU A 127 15.89 18.13 22.55
CA LEU A 127 15.64 18.85 23.80
C LEU A 127 15.85 17.93 25.02
N ARG A 128 15.40 16.68 24.92
CA ARG A 128 15.50 15.68 25.99
C ARG A 128 16.78 14.89 26.01
N ARG A 129 17.67 15.12 25.04
CA ARG A 129 18.94 14.37 24.83
C ARG A 129 18.67 12.86 24.73
N LYS A 130 17.65 12.48 23.95
CA LYS A 130 17.26 11.09 23.70
C LYS A 130 17.58 10.67 22.27
N ARG A 131 17.62 9.35 22.03
CA ARG A 131 17.78 8.79 20.69
C ARG A 131 16.54 9.11 19.86
N PHE A 132 16.76 9.61 18.64
CA PHE A 132 15.70 9.84 17.66
C PHE A 132 15.71 8.71 16.63
N VAL A 133 14.57 8.10 16.42
CA VAL A 133 14.33 7.09 15.37
C VAL A 133 13.33 7.65 14.38
N PHE A 134 13.72 7.68 13.10
CA PHE A 134 12.83 8.07 12.01
C PHE A 134 12.19 6.81 11.40
N GLU A 135 10.89 6.64 11.50
CA GLU A 135 10.15 5.60 10.78
C GLU A 135 9.73 6.16 9.41
N LEU A 136 10.41 5.71 8.36
CA LEU A 136 10.20 6.15 6.98
C LEU A 136 9.20 5.23 6.27
N ARG A 137 8.04 5.76 5.94
CA ARG A 137 6.95 5.01 5.29
C ARG A 137 6.59 5.54 3.91
N ASP A 138 7.09 6.72 3.57
CA ASP A 138 6.91 7.36 2.28
C ASP A 138 8.08 8.33 2.05
N LEU A 139 8.59 8.37 0.82
CA LEU A 139 9.65 9.30 0.40
C LEU A 139 9.03 10.66 0.08
N TRP A 140 8.75 11.42 1.11
CA TRP A 140 8.24 12.78 0.98
C TRP A 140 9.46 13.75 0.98
N PRO A 141 9.58 14.74 0.10
CA PRO A 141 8.57 15.30 -0.80
C PRO A 141 8.53 14.68 -2.21
N ALA A 142 9.37 13.68 -2.51
CA ALA A 142 9.46 13.09 -3.85
C ALA A 142 8.13 12.45 -4.30
N SER A 143 7.42 11.76 -3.43
CA SER A 143 6.13 11.16 -3.74
C SER A 143 5.05 12.17 -4.12
N ILE A 144 5.04 13.37 -3.53
CA ILE A 144 4.11 14.45 -3.88
C ILE A 144 4.46 15.06 -5.23
N ALA A 145 5.75 15.16 -5.56
CA ALA A 145 6.20 15.65 -6.85
C ALA A 145 5.84 14.67 -7.98
N ALA A 146 5.95 13.37 -7.73
CA ALA A 146 5.65 12.31 -8.70
C ALA A 146 4.16 12.27 -9.10
N VAL A 147 3.23 12.58 -8.18
CA VAL A 147 1.79 12.69 -8.51
C VAL A 147 1.40 14.06 -9.08
N GLY A 148 2.40 14.90 -9.42
CA GLY A 148 2.16 16.21 -10.08
C GLY A 148 1.56 17.29 -9.19
N ALA A 149 1.47 17.07 -7.87
CA ALA A 149 0.84 17.99 -6.94
C ALA A 149 1.70 19.24 -6.63
N LEU A 150 3.02 19.17 -6.89
CA LEU A 150 3.93 20.30 -6.69
C LEU A 150 4.98 20.34 -7.81
N ARG A 151 5.08 21.49 -8.51
CA ARG A 151 6.19 21.76 -9.44
C ARG A 151 7.51 21.92 -8.67
N GLN A 152 8.64 21.59 -9.29
CA GLN A 152 9.97 21.86 -8.73
C GLN A 152 10.10 23.35 -8.35
N SER A 153 10.17 23.61 -7.04
CA SER A 153 10.20 24.97 -6.48
C SER A 153 11.34 25.11 -5.46
N ARG A 154 11.70 26.37 -5.16
CA ARG A 154 12.64 26.66 -4.06
C ARG A 154 12.17 26.06 -2.72
N PHE A 155 10.85 26.00 -2.54
CA PHE A 155 10.23 25.38 -1.36
C PHE A 155 10.52 23.89 -1.28
N LEU A 156 10.34 23.14 -2.37
CA LEU A 156 10.58 21.70 -2.43
C LEU A 156 12.04 21.37 -2.07
N ARG A 157 12.99 22.15 -2.62
CA ARG A 157 14.42 22.03 -2.28
C ARG A 157 14.73 22.34 -0.80
N ALA A 158 14.04 23.29 -0.20
CA ALA A 158 14.16 23.57 1.23
C ALA A 158 13.65 22.41 2.09
N MET A 159 12.52 21.83 1.72
CA MET A 159 11.94 20.67 2.40
C MET A 159 12.86 19.44 2.30
N GLU A 160 13.44 19.18 1.14
CA GLU A 160 14.43 18.12 0.94
C GLU A 160 15.69 18.29 1.81
N ARG A 161 16.17 19.52 1.97
CA ARG A 161 17.28 19.78 2.90
C ARG A 161 16.92 19.46 4.35
N VAL A 162 15.71 19.79 4.77
CA VAL A 162 15.23 19.46 6.14
C VAL A 162 15.06 17.94 6.28
N GLU A 163 14.55 17.27 5.27
CA GLU A 163 14.41 15.81 5.23
C GLU A 163 15.80 15.14 5.41
N LEU A 164 16.77 15.49 4.57
CA LEU A 164 18.13 14.97 4.66
C LEU A 164 18.79 15.30 6.00
N PHE A 165 18.52 16.48 6.56
CA PHE A 165 18.98 16.83 7.90
C PHE A 165 18.41 15.87 8.95
N LEU A 166 17.11 15.57 8.92
CA LEU A 166 16.47 14.65 9.87
C LEU A 166 17.05 13.24 9.74
N TYR A 167 17.24 12.75 8.51
CA TYR A 167 17.88 11.45 8.27
C TYR A 167 19.30 11.41 8.83
N ARG A 168 20.11 12.44 8.62
CA ARG A 168 21.47 12.51 9.17
C ARG A 168 21.48 12.57 10.71
N ARG A 169 20.49 13.21 11.32
CA ARG A 169 20.36 13.34 12.78
C ARG A 169 19.69 12.15 13.46
N ALA A 170 18.98 11.33 12.72
CA ALA A 170 18.41 10.11 13.27
C ALA A 170 19.52 9.16 13.76
N TRP A 171 19.35 8.63 14.97
CA TRP A 171 20.18 7.56 15.49
C TRP A 171 19.98 6.28 14.67
N ARG A 172 18.71 5.99 14.32
CA ARG A 172 18.31 4.91 13.39
C ARG A 172 17.19 5.38 12.50
N ILE A 173 17.11 4.78 11.31
CA ILE A 173 16.01 4.94 10.37
C ILE A 173 15.39 3.56 10.18
N VAL A 174 14.06 3.47 10.27
CA VAL A 174 13.31 2.25 9.96
C VAL A 174 12.53 2.49 8.69
N ALA A 175 13.01 1.94 7.58
CA ALA A 175 12.34 2.01 6.29
C ALA A 175 11.36 0.86 6.12
N VAL A 176 10.28 1.07 5.34
CA VAL A 176 9.29 0.01 5.09
C VAL A 176 9.60 -0.82 3.84
N THR A 177 10.60 -0.44 3.05
CA THR A 177 11.05 -1.17 1.86
C THR A 177 12.57 -1.09 1.71
N ASN A 178 13.17 -2.08 1.05
CA ASN A 178 14.58 -2.03 0.68
C ASN A 178 14.85 -0.92 -0.33
N ALA A 179 13.91 -0.68 -1.24
CA ALA A 179 14.01 0.40 -2.20
C ALA A 179 14.15 1.78 -1.51
N PHE A 180 13.44 2.01 -0.40
CA PHE A 180 13.63 3.24 0.39
C PHE A 180 15.01 3.31 1.06
N ARG A 181 15.50 2.18 1.58
CA ARG A 181 16.88 2.11 2.11
C ARG A 181 17.90 2.47 1.03
N ASP A 182 17.76 1.89 -0.14
CA ASP A 182 18.70 2.05 -1.24
C ASP A 182 18.66 3.49 -1.78
N ASP A 183 17.48 4.12 -1.88
CA ASP A 183 17.34 5.55 -2.20
C ASP A 183 18.06 6.44 -1.17
N LEU A 184 17.89 6.17 0.11
CA LEU A 184 18.57 6.93 1.15
C LEU A 184 20.10 6.79 1.07
N ILE A 185 20.61 5.58 0.80
CA ILE A 185 22.03 5.32 0.61
C ILE A 185 22.56 6.09 -0.61
N ALA A 186 21.84 6.04 -1.73
CA ALA A 186 22.18 6.80 -2.94
C ALA A 186 22.19 8.31 -2.70
N ARG A 187 21.37 8.81 -1.77
CA ARG A 187 21.34 10.22 -1.33
C ARG A 187 22.36 10.56 -0.23
N GLY A 188 23.28 9.66 0.06
CA GLY A 188 24.40 9.86 0.98
C GLY A 188 24.05 9.72 2.47
N ILE A 189 23.02 8.94 2.79
CA ILE A 189 22.72 8.55 4.18
C ILE A 189 23.47 7.25 4.51
N ASP A 190 24.10 7.20 5.67
CA ASP A 190 24.81 6.03 6.15
C ASP A 190 23.89 4.81 6.28
N GLY A 191 24.11 3.80 5.46
CA GLY A 191 23.34 2.55 5.43
C GLY A 191 23.42 1.77 6.75
N SER A 192 24.50 1.93 7.50
CA SER A 192 24.71 1.24 8.78
C SER A 192 23.73 1.66 9.89
N LYS A 193 22.88 2.65 9.66
CA LYS A 193 21.83 3.06 10.59
C LYS A 193 20.41 2.85 10.07
N ILE A 194 20.26 2.23 8.87
CA ILE A 194 18.98 2.00 8.23
C ILE A 194 18.59 0.52 8.40
N ALA A 195 17.48 0.27 9.07
CA ALA A 195 16.84 -1.05 9.14
C ALA A 195 15.61 -1.08 8.23
N VAL A 196 15.31 -2.25 7.66
CA VAL A 196 14.07 -2.45 6.92
C VAL A 196 13.12 -3.29 7.78
N VAL A 197 11.92 -2.73 8.02
CA VAL A 197 10.80 -3.42 8.67
C VAL A 197 9.55 -3.14 7.84
N THR A 198 9.18 -4.08 6.98
CA THR A 198 8.10 -3.94 6.02
C THR A 198 6.73 -3.77 6.68
N ASN A 199 5.70 -3.45 5.90
CA ASN A 199 4.33 -3.66 6.31
C ASN A 199 4.06 -5.18 6.40
N GLY A 200 3.01 -5.54 7.13
CA GLY A 200 2.69 -6.95 7.31
C GLY A 200 1.23 -7.18 7.61
N VAL A 201 0.91 -8.43 7.92
CA VAL A 201 -0.44 -8.93 8.15
C VAL A 201 -0.60 -9.51 9.55
N ASP A 202 -1.79 -9.39 10.10
CA ASP A 202 -2.20 -10.05 11.34
C ASP A 202 -2.60 -11.50 11.03
N LEU A 203 -1.73 -12.45 11.34
CA LEU A 203 -1.92 -13.85 11.02
C LEU A 203 -2.95 -14.55 11.93
N ASP A 204 -3.42 -13.91 13.00
CA ASP A 204 -4.54 -14.41 13.80
C ASP A 204 -5.87 -14.16 13.08
N SER A 205 -5.96 -13.06 12.34
CA SER A 205 -7.17 -12.65 11.62
C SER A 205 -7.20 -13.16 10.19
N TYR A 206 -6.07 -13.06 9.48
CA TYR A 206 -5.92 -13.46 8.08
C TYR A 206 -5.34 -14.87 8.00
N VAL A 207 -6.23 -15.86 8.01
CA VAL A 207 -5.92 -17.29 7.88
C VAL A 207 -6.64 -17.86 6.67
N PRO A 208 -6.14 -18.94 6.06
CA PRO A 208 -6.85 -19.63 5.00
C PRO A 208 -8.24 -20.07 5.48
N ARG A 209 -9.27 -19.68 4.75
CA ARG A 209 -10.66 -20.05 5.02
C ARG A 209 -11.31 -20.56 3.75
N GLY A 210 -12.19 -21.55 3.88
CA GLY A 210 -13.10 -21.94 2.81
C GLY A 210 -14.02 -20.78 2.44
N ARG A 211 -14.50 -20.78 1.21
CA ARG A 211 -15.50 -19.78 0.72
C ARG A 211 -16.77 -19.94 1.55
N ASP A 212 -17.20 -18.86 2.17
CA ASP A 212 -18.47 -18.82 2.88
C ASP A 212 -19.61 -18.68 1.88
N ALA A 213 -20.53 -19.67 1.89
CA ALA A 213 -21.61 -19.76 0.92
C ALA A 213 -22.62 -18.60 1.02
N ASP A 214 -22.91 -18.13 2.25
CA ASP A 214 -23.87 -17.03 2.44
C ASP A 214 -23.25 -15.71 1.97
N THR A 215 -21.99 -15.50 2.26
CA THR A 215 -21.24 -14.35 1.75
C THR A 215 -21.12 -14.41 0.23
N ALA A 216 -20.83 -15.58 -0.36
CA ALA A 216 -20.79 -15.74 -1.82
C ALA A 216 -22.11 -15.38 -2.51
N ARG A 217 -23.24 -15.84 -1.95
CA ARG A 217 -24.58 -15.45 -2.43
C ARG A 217 -24.82 -13.95 -2.33
N ARG A 218 -24.47 -13.36 -1.18
CA ARG A 218 -24.65 -11.93 -0.95
C ARG A 218 -23.91 -11.06 -1.97
N TYR A 219 -22.73 -11.52 -2.41
CA TYR A 219 -21.91 -10.83 -3.40
C TYR A 219 -22.14 -11.29 -4.84
N GLY A 220 -23.02 -12.29 -5.07
CA GLY A 220 -23.39 -12.79 -6.40
C GLY A 220 -22.23 -13.51 -7.13
N VAL A 221 -21.35 -14.18 -6.37
CA VAL A 221 -20.13 -14.81 -6.91
C VAL A 221 -20.11 -16.34 -6.76
N GLU A 222 -21.28 -16.94 -6.54
CA GLU A 222 -21.41 -18.40 -6.41
C GLU A 222 -20.98 -19.10 -7.70
N GLY A 223 -20.19 -20.16 -7.56
CA GLY A 223 -19.76 -21.01 -8.67
C GLY A 223 -18.76 -20.36 -9.63
N ARG A 224 -18.32 -19.12 -9.36
CA ARG A 224 -17.38 -18.38 -10.22
C ARG A 224 -15.96 -18.36 -9.67
N THR A 225 -14.98 -18.27 -10.56
CA THR A 225 -13.62 -17.90 -10.23
C THR A 225 -13.56 -16.39 -9.97
N VAL A 226 -13.28 -16.00 -8.73
CA VAL A 226 -13.35 -14.60 -8.27
C VAL A 226 -11.98 -13.97 -8.28
N ILE A 227 -11.83 -12.92 -9.10
CA ILE A 227 -10.68 -12.05 -9.13
C ILE A 227 -11.00 -10.84 -8.22
N GLY A 228 -10.50 -10.86 -6.99
CA GLY A 228 -10.87 -9.87 -5.98
C GLY A 228 -9.92 -8.68 -5.91
N TYR A 229 -10.42 -7.48 -6.11
CA TYR A 229 -9.72 -6.23 -5.80
C TYR A 229 -10.32 -5.62 -4.54
N LEU A 230 -9.63 -5.78 -3.40
CA LEU A 230 -10.11 -5.29 -2.10
C LEU A 230 -9.28 -4.08 -1.66
N GLY A 231 -9.91 -2.92 -1.46
CA GLY A 231 -9.26 -1.72 -0.96
C GLY A 231 -9.57 -0.42 -1.70
N THR A 232 -8.63 0.52 -1.69
CA THR A 232 -8.84 1.87 -2.23
C THR A 232 -8.97 1.86 -3.75
N HIS A 233 -10.05 2.47 -4.27
CA HIS A 233 -10.26 2.74 -5.69
C HIS A 233 -9.68 4.12 -6.04
N GLY A 234 -8.35 4.24 -5.96
CA GLY A 234 -7.63 5.50 -6.15
C GLY A 234 -6.97 5.61 -7.52
N MET A 235 -6.60 6.83 -7.91
CA MET A 235 -5.92 7.15 -9.17
C MET A 235 -4.57 6.43 -9.36
N ALA A 236 -3.95 6.01 -8.25
CA ALA A 236 -2.69 5.27 -8.25
C ALA A 236 -2.82 3.82 -8.74
N HIS A 237 -4.03 3.33 -8.93
CA HIS A 237 -4.28 1.91 -9.17
C HIS A 237 -4.71 1.59 -10.61
N ALA A 238 -4.88 2.59 -11.49
CA ALA A 238 -5.26 2.44 -12.91
C ALA A 238 -6.32 1.34 -13.14
N LEU A 239 -7.40 1.35 -12.33
CA LEU A 239 -8.40 0.26 -12.32
C LEU A 239 -9.27 0.24 -13.59
N GLU A 240 -9.25 1.30 -14.40
CA GLU A 240 -9.82 1.32 -15.75
C GLU A 240 -9.19 0.24 -16.64
N LYS A 241 -7.91 -0.09 -16.44
CA LYS A 241 -7.21 -1.17 -17.15
C LYS A 241 -7.71 -2.56 -16.76
N VAL A 242 -8.18 -2.68 -15.51
CA VAL A 242 -8.83 -3.92 -15.07
C VAL A 242 -10.19 -4.10 -15.73
N LEU A 243 -10.95 -3.00 -15.98
CA LEU A 243 -12.19 -3.06 -16.75
C LEU A 243 -11.92 -3.45 -18.21
N ASP A 244 -10.83 -2.99 -18.83
CA ASP A 244 -10.40 -3.41 -20.17
C ASP A 244 -10.15 -4.93 -20.22
N ALA A 245 -9.45 -5.47 -19.20
CA ALA A 245 -9.23 -6.92 -19.08
C ALA A 245 -10.53 -7.71 -18.84
N ALA A 246 -11.43 -7.17 -18.01
CA ALA A 246 -12.75 -7.79 -17.78
C ALA A 246 -13.59 -7.81 -19.05
N GLU A 247 -13.51 -6.77 -19.89
CA GLU A 247 -14.17 -6.72 -21.20
C GLU A 247 -13.66 -7.77 -22.15
N ALA A 248 -12.34 -8.02 -22.17
CA ALA A 248 -11.70 -9.08 -22.95
C ALA A 248 -12.05 -10.50 -22.45
N LEU A 249 -12.68 -10.62 -21.31
CA LEU A 249 -13.10 -11.88 -20.67
C LEU A 249 -14.62 -12.04 -20.63
N ARG A 250 -15.37 -11.31 -21.47
CA ARG A 250 -16.85 -11.42 -21.53
C ARG A 250 -17.36 -12.80 -21.94
N ASP A 251 -16.53 -13.55 -22.65
CA ASP A 251 -16.81 -14.93 -23.07
C ASP A 251 -16.70 -15.94 -21.91
N ARG A 252 -16.32 -15.50 -20.70
CA ARG A 252 -16.05 -16.33 -19.52
C ARG A 252 -17.08 -16.06 -18.42
N ASP A 253 -18.22 -16.76 -18.50
CA ASP A 253 -19.27 -16.65 -17.48
C ASP A 253 -18.85 -17.17 -16.10
N ASP A 254 -17.79 -18.00 -16.08
CA ASP A 254 -17.19 -18.58 -14.89
C ASP A 254 -16.19 -17.62 -14.17
N VAL A 255 -15.84 -16.49 -14.77
CA VAL A 255 -14.91 -15.49 -14.19
C VAL A 255 -15.66 -14.25 -13.72
N HIS A 256 -15.35 -13.77 -12.51
CA HIS A 256 -15.96 -12.56 -11.97
C HIS A 256 -14.94 -11.65 -11.29
N PHE A 257 -14.97 -10.37 -11.62
CA PHE A 257 -14.16 -9.33 -10.99
C PHE A 257 -14.94 -8.66 -9.85
N LEU A 258 -14.49 -8.89 -8.62
CA LEU A 258 -15.12 -8.38 -7.40
C LEU A 258 -14.34 -7.17 -6.87
N PHE A 259 -14.92 -5.98 -6.93
CA PHE A 259 -14.35 -4.77 -6.34
C PHE A 259 -15.06 -4.42 -5.04
N VAL A 260 -14.30 -4.37 -3.93
CA VAL A 260 -14.84 -3.93 -2.63
C VAL A 260 -13.97 -2.82 -2.08
N GLY A 261 -14.56 -1.64 -1.89
CA GLY A 261 -13.82 -0.49 -1.39
C GLY A 261 -14.43 0.84 -1.82
N ASP A 262 -13.65 1.90 -1.64
CA ASP A 262 -14.00 3.27 -2.02
C ASP A 262 -12.77 4.07 -2.45
N GLY A 263 -12.97 5.20 -3.10
CA GLY A 263 -11.89 6.08 -3.53
C GLY A 263 -12.30 7.02 -4.66
N ALA A 264 -11.39 7.92 -5.00
CA ALA A 264 -11.66 9.00 -5.96
C ALA A 264 -12.08 8.51 -7.35
N ALA A 265 -11.58 7.36 -7.80
CA ALA A 265 -11.89 6.79 -9.12
C ALA A 265 -13.20 5.97 -9.14
N LYS A 266 -13.77 5.59 -7.98
CA LYS A 266 -14.88 4.62 -7.92
C LYS A 266 -16.08 5.02 -8.76
N ARG A 267 -16.51 6.28 -8.69
CA ARG A 267 -17.69 6.76 -9.41
C ARG A 267 -17.53 6.61 -10.93
N GLU A 268 -16.35 6.98 -11.44
CA GLU A 268 -16.04 6.86 -12.87
C GLU A 268 -15.96 5.40 -13.30
N LEU A 269 -15.36 4.53 -12.48
CA LEU A 269 -15.29 3.09 -12.75
C LEU A 269 -16.67 2.42 -12.80
N VAL A 270 -17.57 2.79 -11.88
CA VAL A 270 -18.97 2.28 -11.89
C VAL A 270 -19.69 2.74 -13.15
N THR A 271 -19.60 4.04 -13.50
CA THR A 271 -20.21 4.57 -14.74
C THR A 271 -19.67 3.87 -15.99
N GLU A 272 -18.36 3.63 -16.03
CA GLU A 272 -17.71 2.97 -17.16
C GLU A 272 -18.09 1.49 -17.26
N ARG A 273 -18.20 0.78 -16.14
CA ARG A 273 -18.75 -0.59 -16.06
C ARG A 273 -20.16 -0.66 -16.65
N GLU A 274 -21.04 0.27 -16.26
CA GLU A 274 -22.42 0.34 -16.76
C GLU A 274 -22.47 0.66 -18.26
N ARG A 275 -21.69 1.65 -18.71
CA ARG A 275 -21.60 2.04 -20.12
C ARG A 275 -21.15 0.89 -21.02
N ARG A 276 -20.22 0.07 -20.54
CA ARG A 276 -19.71 -1.10 -21.27
C ARG A 276 -20.59 -2.34 -21.12
N GLY A 277 -21.54 -2.36 -20.18
CA GLY A 277 -22.37 -3.54 -19.87
C GLY A 277 -21.54 -4.73 -19.39
N LEU A 278 -20.64 -4.54 -18.41
CA LEU A 278 -19.79 -5.60 -17.88
C LEU A 278 -20.49 -6.36 -16.75
N ASP A 279 -21.16 -7.47 -17.09
CA ASP A 279 -21.90 -8.30 -16.11
C ASP A 279 -20.96 -9.19 -15.28
N ASN A 280 -19.72 -9.37 -15.74
CA ASN A 280 -18.66 -10.05 -15.01
C ASN A 280 -17.90 -9.15 -14.02
N VAL A 281 -18.38 -7.93 -13.74
CA VAL A 281 -17.78 -6.97 -12.80
C VAL A 281 -18.82 -6.49 -11.80
N SER A 282 -18.47 -6.50 -10.50
CA SER A 282 -19.30 -5.91 -9.45
C SER A 282 -18.52 -4.97 -8.54
N PHE A 283 -19.18 -3.88 -8.11
CA PHE A 283 -18.63 -2.89 -7.18
C PHE A 283 -19.45 -2.85 -5.90
N HIS A 284 -18.77 -2.97 -4.76
CA HIS A 284 -19.39 -2.94 -3.44
C HIS A 284 -18.82 -1.84 -2.56
N ALA A 285 -19.58 -1.46 -1.53
CA ALA A 285 -19.14 -0.51 -0.52
C ALA A 285 -17.95 -1.06 0.30
N PRO A 286 -17.12 -0.19 0.89
CA PRO A 286 -16.11 -0.63 1.83
C PRO A 286 -16.75 -1.33 3.03
N VAL A 287 -16.05 -2.30 3.59
CA VAL A 287 -16.46 -3.03 4.79
C VAL A 287 -15.56 -2.70 5.97
N ALA A 288 -16.00 -3.01 7.16
CA ALA A 288 -15.18 -2.92 8.36
C ALA A 288 -13.98 -3.89 8.29
N LYS A 289 -12.88 -3.54 8.97
CA LYS A 289 -11.63 -4.30 8.88
C LYS A 289 -11.75 -5.76 9.33
N ASP A 290 -12.61 -6.02 10.30
CA ASP A 290 -12.91 -7.37 10.81
C ASP A 290 -13.66 -8.25 9.81
N ALA A 291 -14.39 -7.66 8.86
CA ALA A 291 -15.05 -8.38 7.78
C ALA A 291 -14.11 -8.71 6.58
N MET A 292 -12.94 -8.07 6.49
CA MET A 292 -12.01 -8.27 5.37
C MET A 292 -11.54 -9.72 5.21
N PRO A 293 -11.23 -10.50 6.27
CA PRO A 293 -10.84 -11.90 6.10
C PRO A 293 -11.93 -12.77 5.46
N ALA A 294 -13.20 -12.47 5.73
CA ALA A 294 -14.32 -13.16 5.08
C ALA A 294 -14.41 -12.81 3.58
N LEU A 295 -14.14 -11.57 3.20
CA LEU A 295 -14.08 -11.18 1.79
C LEU A 295 -12.90 -11.82 1.06
N TRP A 296 -11.73 -11.90 1.69
CA TRP A 296 -10.60 -12.64 1.11
C TRP A 296 -10.94 -14.11 0.88
N SER A 297 -11.82 -14.71 1.70
CA SER A 297 -12.26 -16.08 1.48
C SER A 297 -13.07 -16.28 0.20
N LEU A 298 -13.70 -15.23 -0.33
CA LEU A 298 -14.43 -15.28 -1.61
C LEU A 298 -13.50 -15.28 -2.81
N CYS A 299 -12.31 -14.68 -2.68
CA CYS A 299 -11.38 -14.49 -3.79
C CYS A 299 -10.60 -15.78 -4.07
N ASP A 300 -10.58 -16.22 -5.31
CA ASP A 300 -9.66 -17.25 -5.79
C ASP A 300 -8.30 -16.64 -6.13
N VAL A 301 -8.33 -15.41 -6.64
CA VAL A 301 -7.16 -14.62 -7.00
C VAL A 301 -7.27 -13.23 -6.37
N ALA A 302 -6.25 -12.85 -5.65
CA ALA A 302 -6.09 -11.51 -5.09
C ALA A 302 -5.45 -10.60 -6.14
N LEU A 303 -6.21 -9.67 -6.70
CA LEU A 303 -5.70 -8.71 -7.67
C LEU A 303 -5.05 -7.51 -6.97
N VAL A 304 -3.82 -7.24 -7.35
CA VAL A 304 -3.08 -6.04 -6.95
C VAL A 304 -2.67 -5.30 -8.21
N HIS A 305 -3.20 -4.10 -8.41
CA HIS A 305 -2.93 -3.29 -9.60
C HIS A 305 -2.32 -1.95 -9.20
N LEU A 306 -1.25 -1.55 -9.86
CA LEU A 306 -0.57 -0.26 -9.71
C LEU A 306 -0.33 0.37 -11.09
N LYS A 307 -0.39 1.70 -11.11
CA LYS A 307 -0.09 2.50 -12.28
C LYS A 307 1.39 2.38 -12.68
N ASP A 308 1.69 2.52 -13.97
CA ASP A 308 3.06 2.52 -14.47
C ASP A 308 3.75 3.85 -14.16
N THR A 309 4.40 3.91 -13.01
CA THR A 309 5.24 5.04 -12.62
C THR A 309 6.42 4.59 -11.77
N PRO A 310 7.60 5.23 -11.88
CA PRO A 310 8.79 4.85 -11.10
C PRO A 310 8.59 4.84 -9.58
N VAL A 311 7.68 5.69 -9.07
CA VAL A 311 7.37 5.72 -7.63
C VAL A 311 6.80 4.38 -7.15
N PHE A 312 6.03 3.67 -7.98
CA PHE A 312 5.42 2.40 -7.57
C PHE A 312 6.36 1.20 -7.68
N GLU A 313 7.53 1.32 -8.28
CA GLU A 313 8.61 0.32 -8.18
C GLU A 313 9.10 0.14 -6.73
N THR A 314 8.98 1.19 -5.91
CA THR A 314 9.47 1.22 -4.54
C THR A 314 8.41 0.91 -3.48
N VAL A 315 7.16 0.70 -3.89
CA VAL A 315 6.01 0.52 -2.99
C VAL A 315 5.60 -0.95 -2.91
N ILE A 316 5.34 -1.43 -1.71
CA ILE A 316 4.74 -2.75 -1.47
C ILE A 316 3.30 -2.54 -0.98
N PRO A 317 2.28 -2.83 -1.79
CA PRO A 317 0.89 -2.77 -1.37
C PRO A 317 0.59 -3.75 -0.23
N SER A 318 0.02 -3.28 0.87
CA SER A 318 -0.26 -4.11 2.06
C SER A 318 -1.20 -5.29 1.79
N LYS A 319 -2.05 -5.19 0.76
CA LYS A 319 -2.97 -6.25 0.36
C LYS A 319 -2.24 -7.53 -0.12
N ILE A 320 -0.98 -7.44 -0.55
CA ILE A 320 -0.13 -8.59 -0.85
C ILE A 320 0.00 -9.48 0.40
N PHE A 321 0.31 -8.88 1.54
CA PHE A 321 0.49 -9.62 2.79
C PHE A 321 -0.83 -10.16 3.34
N GLU A 322 -1.94 -9.44 3.15
CA GLU A 322 -3.29 -9.90 3.52
C GLU A 322 -3.70 -11.12 2.68
N ALA A 323 -3.42 -11.10 1.38
CA ALA A 323 -3.64 -12.22 0.47
C ALA A 323 -2.77 -13.42 0.84
N MET A 324 -1.48 -13.19 1.16
CA MET A 324 -0.57 -14.25 1.65
C MET A 324 -1.11 -14.90 2.92
N GLY A 325 -1.49 -14.10 3.93
CA GLY A 325 -2.06 -14.61 5.18
C GLY A 325 -3.32 -15.43 4.95
N SER A 326 -4.19 -14.97 4.04
CA SER A 326 -5.45 -15.62 3.68
C SER A 326 -5.25 -16.83 2.74
N GLY A 327 -4.02 -17.16 2.33
CA GLY A 327 -3.72 -18.25 1.42
C GLY A 327 -4.40 -18.05 0.06
N ARG A 328 -4.21 -16.88 -0.57
CA ARG A 328 -4.77 -16.57 -1.89
C ARG A 328 -3.66 -16.39 -2.91
N THR A 329 -3.87 -16.93 -4.11
CA THR A 329 -3.01 -16.65 -5.26
C THR A 329 -3.02 -15.17 -5.56
N ILE A 330 -1.86 -14.57 -5.82
CA ILE A 330 -1.74 -13.14 -6.07
C ILE A 330 -1.50 -12.89 -7.55
N LEU A 331 -2.28 -12.01 -8.14
CA LEU A 331 -2.03 -11.48 -9.49
C LEU A 331 -1.63 -10.01 -9.35
N PHE A 332 -0.36 -9.75 -9.57
CA PHE A 332 0.20 -8.41 -9.50
C PHE A 332 0.37 -7.82 -10.90
N ALA A 333 -0.38 -6.77 -11.20
CA ALA A 333 -0.23 -5.95 -12.39
C ALA A 333 0.38 -4.60 -11.98
N GLY A 334 1.66 -4.44 -12.21
CA GLY A 334 2.40 -3.27 -11.74
C GLY A 334 3.83 -3.23 -12.24
N PRO A 335 4.57 -2.14 -12.00
CA PRO A 335 5.96 -2.04 -12.39
C PRO A 335 6.83 -3.07 -11.66
N ALA A 336 7.89 -3.53 -12.33
CA ALA A 336 8.87 -4.41 -11.73
C ALA A 336 9.58 -3.71 -10.56
N GLY A 337 9.60 -4.34 -9.39
CA GLY A 337 10.13 -3.71 -8.19
C GLY A 337 10.17 -4.65 -7.00
N GLU A 338 10.10 -4.10 -5.79
CA GLU A 338 10.15 -4.91 -4.57
C GLU A 338 8.89 -5.78 -4.38
N ALA A 339 7.73 -5.29 -4.81
CA ALA A 339 6.48 -6.04 -4.74
C ALA A 339 6.51 -7.29 -5.63
N SER A 340 6.94 -7.17 -6.92
CA SER A 340 7.06 -8.31 -7.82
C SER A 340 8.09 -9.33 -7.32
N ARG A 341 9.25 -8.86 -6.83
CA ARG A 341 10.30 -9.74 -6.26
C ARG A 341 9.79 -10.56 -5.07
N ILE A 342 8.98 -9.97 -4.20
CA ILE A 342 8.37 -10.72 -3.08
C ILE A 342 7.51 -11.89 -3.58
N LEU A 343 6.75 -11.68 -4.66
CA LEU A 343 5.90 -12.71 -5.24
C LEU A 343 6.74 -13.78 -5.95
N GLU A 344 7.74 -13.38 -6.70
CA GLU A 344 8.67 -14.25 -7.43
C GLU A 344 9.48 -15.13 -6.46
N ASP A 345 10.07 -14.54 -5.43
CA ASP A 345 10.87 -15.25 -4.40
C ASP A 345 10.03 -16.25 -3.60
N ALA A 346 8.76 -15.95 -3.39
CA ALA A 346 7.84 -16.83 -2.68
C ALA A 346 7.10 -17.80 -3.61
N ASP A 347 7.24 -17.67 -4.94
CA ASP A 347 6.46 -18.41 -5.95
C ASP A 347 4.97 -18.44 -5.59
N CYS A 348 4.38 -17.26 -5.33
CA CYS A 348 3.05 -17.13 -4.74
C CYS A 348 2.04 -16.38 -5.59
N GLY A 349 2.38 -16.11 -6.86
CA GLY A 349 1.50 -15.40 -7.76
C GLY A 349 2.12 -15.16 -9.13
N LEU A 350 1.35 -14.51 -9.98
CA LEU A 350 1.81 -14.07 -11.30
C LEU A 350 2.02 -12.57 -11.30
N CYS A 351 3.09 -12.14 -11.98
CA CYS A 351 3.39 -10.73 -12.23
C CYS A 351 3.18 -10.43 -13.72
N VAL A 352 2.43 -9.37 -14.02
CA VAL A 352 2.22 -8.86 -15.37
C VAL A 352 2.60 -7.38 -15.44
N PRO A 353 2.97 -6.87 -16.62
CA PRO A 353 3.32 -5.46 -16.76
C PRO A 353 2.19 -4.54 -16.29
N ALA A 354 2.58 -3.38 -15.74
CA ALA A 354 1.63 -2.36 -15.33
C ALA A 354 0.79 -1.88 -16.52
N GLU A 355 -0.51 -1.66 -16.28
CA GLU A 355 -1.46 -1.12 -17.26
C GLU A 355 -1.60 -1.95 -18.57
N ASP A 356 -1.04 -3.15 -18.63
CA ASP A 356 -1.22 -4.09 -19.76
C ASP A 356 -2.47 -4.97 -19.53
N SER A 357 -3.58 -4.50 -20.05
CA SER A 357 -4.88 -5.19 -19.93
C SER A 357 -4.91 -6.54 -20.66
N ALA A 358 -4.14 -6.70 -21.74
CA ALA A 358 -4.09 -7.97 -22.48
C ALA A 358 -3.31 -9.04 -21.69
N ALA A 359 -2.15 -8.68 -21.14
CA ALA A 359 -1.39 -9.56 -20.26
C ALA A 359 -2.17 -9.91 -18.99
N LEU A 360 -2.90 -8.95 -18.44
CA LEU A 360 -3.77 -9.17 -17.28
C LEU A 360 -4.90 -10.18 -17.61
N ALA A 361 -5.59 -10.00 -18.73
CA ALA A 361 -6.64 -10.93 -19.18
C ALA A 361 -6.09 -12.34 -19.43
N ALA A 362 -4.91 -12.45 -20.06
CA ALA A 362 -4.25 -13.74 -20.29
C ALA A 362 -3.90 -14.45 -18.97
N ALA A 363 -3.36 -13.72 -18.00
CA ALA A 363 -3.05 -14.26 -16.68
C ALA A 363 -4.30 -14.71 -15.91
N VAL A 364 -5.40 -13.96 -16.01
CA VAL A 364 -6.69 -14.36 -15.43
C VAL A 364 -7.21 -15.64 -16.09
N ARG A 365 -7.19 -15.78 -17.42
CA ARG A 365 -7.55 -17.03 -18.12
C ARG A 365 -6.72 -18.20 -17.59
N ARG A 366 -5.40 -18.07 -17.58
CA ARG A 366 -4.49 -19.11 -17.09
C ARG A 366 -4.85 -19.56 -15.68
N LEU A 367 -5.04 -18.62 -14.76
CA LEU A 367 -5.42 -18.95 -13.38
C LEU A 367 -6.83 -19.50 -13.24
N ALA A 368 -7.77 -19.15 -14.13
CA ALA A 368 -9.11 -19.72 -14.14
C ALA A 368 -9.09 -21.16 -14.70
N ASP A 369 -8.30 -21.41 -15.74
CA ASP A 369 -8.23 -22.70 -16.43
C ASP A 369 -7.40 -23.75 -15.67
N ASP A 370 -6.47 -23.31 -14.79
CA ASP A 370 -5.62 -24.22 -14.01
C ASP A 370 -5.86 -24.04 -12.48
N PRO A 371 -6.85 -24.71 -11.91
CA PRO A 371 -7.07 -24.73 -10.47
C PRO A 371 -5.91 -25.34 -9.66
N ALA A 372 -5.10 -26.24 -10.26
CA ALA A 372 -3.98 -26.86 -9.58
C ALA A 372 -2.83 -25.87 -9.42
N GLU A 373 -2.48 -25.12 -10.47
CA GLU A 373 -1.52 -24.02 -10.40
C GLU A 373 -1.98 -22.99 -9.35
N ARG A 374 -3.23 -22.52 -9.44
CA ARG A 374 -3.81 -21.56 -8.50
C ARG A 374 -3.69 -22.03 -7.04
N SER A 375 -3.99 -23.32 -6.77
CA SER A 375 -3.87 -23.90 -5.43
C SER A 375 -2.42 -23.99 -4.95
N SER A 376 -1.48 -24.29 -5.84
CA SER A 376 -0.04 -24.33 -5.55
C SER A 376 0.47 -22.96 -5.15
N LEU A 377 0.18 -21.92 -5.94
CA LEU A 377 0.55 -20.52 -5.67
C LEU A 377 -0.06 -20.03 -4.35
N ALA A 378 -1.32 -20.36 -4.07
CA ALA A 378 -2.01 -20.01 -2.82
C ALA A 378 -1.35 -20.69 -1.59
N THR A 379 -0.93 -21.93 -1.72
CA THR A 379 -0.19 -22.66 -0.68
C THR A 379 1.17 -22.02 -0.41
N ASN A 380 1.89 -21.63 -1.45
CA ASN A 380 3.17 -20.94 -1.34
C ASN A 380 2.99 -19.57 -0.70
N ALA A 381 1.93 -18.82 -1.06
CA ALA A 381 1.57 -17.54 -0.45
C ALA A 381 1.41 -17.70 1.08
N HIS A 382 0.62 -18.65 1.52
CA HIS A 382 0.44 -18.92 2.95
C HIS A 382 1.73 -19.34 3.65
N ARG A 383 2.55 -20.18 3.02
CA ARG A 383 3.85 -20.62 3.55
C ARG A 383 4.82 -19.44 3.74
N ALA A 384 4.76 -18.42 2.87
CA ALA A 384 5.59 -17.22 2.97
C ALA A 384 5.07 -16.20 3.99
N ALA A 385 3.76 -16.21 4.31
CA ALA A 385 3.10 -15.23 5.16
C ALA A 385 3.76 -15.01 6.54
N PRO A 386 4.29 -16.02 7.26
CA PRO A 386 4.93 -15.82 8.56
C PRO A 386 6.09 -14.83 8.55
N ARG A 387 6.80 -14.68 7.44
CA ARG A 387 7.88 -13.69 7.27
C ARG A 387 7.37 -12.25 7.40
N TYR A 388 6.09 -12.04 7.11
CA TYR A 388 5.40 -10.75 7.11
C TYR A 388 4.34 -10.66 8.22
N GLY A 389 4.37 -11.60 9.17
CA GLY A 389 3.51 -11.57 10.35
C GLY A 389 3.81 -10.37 11.23
N ARG A 390 2.77 -9.67 11.69
CA ARG A 390 2.94 -8.45 12.52
C ARG A 390 3.66 -8.72 13.84
N ASP A 391 3.58 -9.94 14.37
CA ASP A 391 4.31 -10.30 15.60
C ASP A 391 5.81 -10.31 15.36
N ALA A 392 6.26 -10.97 14.28
CA ALA A 392 7.66 -10.99 13.90
C ALA A 392 8.20 -9.58 13.56
N LEU A 393 7.42 -8.80 12.81
CA LEU A 393 7.81 -7.44 12.43
C LEU A 393 7.84 -6.48 13.64
N ALA A 394 6.91 -6.62 14.59
CA ALA A 394 6.92 -5.82 15.83
C ALA A 394 8.10 -6.18 16.72
N ALA A 395 8.42 -7.49 16.84
CA ALA A 395 9.61 -7.95 17.56
C ALA A 395 10.89 -7.43 16.88
N ARG A 396 10.98 -7.52 15.56
CA ARG A 396 12.11 -6.99 14.79
C ARG A 396 12.29 -5.49 14.98
N MET A 397 11.21 -4.72 14.89
CA MET A 397 11.28 -3.27 15.13
C MET A 397 11.71 -2.97 16.57
N LEU A 398 11.21 -3.71 17.56
CA LEU A 398 11.62 -3.55 18.95
C LEU A 398 13.11 -3.83 19.17
N GLU A 399 13.64 -4.86 18.52
CA GLU A 399 15.07 -5.17 18.51
C GLU A 399 15.88 -4.02 17.93
N VAL A 400 15.47 -3.47 16.79
CA VAL A 400 16.06 -2.27 16.19
C VAL A 400 16.02 -1.09 17.16
N LEU A 401 14.89 -0.83 17.82
CA LEU A 401 14.74 0.25 18.80
C LEU A 401 15.62 0.04 20.05
N GLY A 402 15.88 -1.21 20.42
CA GLY A 402 16.75 -1.58 21.55
C GLY A 402 18.26 -1.49 21.27
N GLY A 403 18.65 -1.31 20.03
CA GLY A 403 20.08 -1.25 19.65
C GLY A 403 20.61 -2.55 19.02
N GLY A 404 19.77 -3.52 18.73
CA GLY A 404 20.11 -4.78 18.06
C GLY A 404 20.59 -4.59 16.61
N PRO A 405 20.99 -5.68 15.92
CA PRO A 405 21.49 -5.62 14.54
C PRO A 405 20.48 -4.99 13.59
N LEU A 406 20.97 -4.39 12.50
CA LEU A 406 20.12 -3.70 11.51
C LEU A 406 19.82 -4.56 10.30
N GLU A 407 20.67 -5.54 10.00
CA GLU A 407 20.47 -6.49 8.93
C GLU A 407 19.34 -7.46 9.29
N ALA A 408 18.40 -7.65 8.36
CA ALA A 408 17.47 -8.77 8.46
C ALA A 408 18.30 -10.06 8.26
N ALA A 409 18.15 -11.01 9.18
CA ALA A 409 18.64 -12.35 8.93
C ALA A 409 17.81 -12.95 7.80
N THR A 410 18.24 -12.76 6.56
CA THR A 410 18.00 -13.60 5.35
C THR A 410 18.29 -12.80 4.09
N GLU A 411 19.52 -12.85 3.63
CA GLU A 411 19.78 -12.85 2.20
C GLU A 411 19.48 -14.27 1.70
N THR A 412 18.36 -14.47 1.04
CA THR A 412 18.23 -15.58 0.10
C THR A 412 18.93 -15.16 -1.19
N ALA A 413 19.93 -15.93 -1.58
CA ALA A 413 20.68 -15.76 -2.83
C ALA A 413 19.73 -15.59 -4.04
N PRO A 414 20.09 -14.78 -5.04
CA PRO A 414 19.24 -14.59 -6.21
C PRO A 414 19.12 -15.91 -6.98
N ARG A 415 17.92 -16.46 -7.00
CA ARG A 415 17.56 -17.48 -8.00
C ARG A 415 17.22 -16.76 -9.31
N ALA A 416 17.75 -17.32 -10.41
CA ALA A 416 17.56 -16.83 -11.77
C ALA A 416 16.08 -16.54 -12.05
N SER A 417 15.81 -15.35 -12.53
CA SER A 417 14.51 -14.87 -12.94
C SER A 417 13.90 -15.76 -14.03
N HIS A 418 12.81 -16.45 -13.73
CA HIS A 418 11.89 -16.92 -14.74
C HIS A 418 10.98 -15.76 -15.17
N ILE A 419 11.55 -14.82 -15.93
CA ILE A 419 10.74 -13.97 -16.79
C ILE A 419 10.14 -14.92 -17.81
N ALA A 420 8.83 -15.06 -17.85
CA ALA A 420 8.16 -15.77 -18.95
C ALA A 420 8.67 -15.15 -20.25
N ALA A 421 9.30 -15.97 -21.09
CA ALA A 421 9.77 -15.54 -22.40
C ALA A 421 8.60 -14.87 -23.13
N PRO A 422 8.85 -13.77 -23.86
CA PRO A 422 7.80 -13.15 -24.65
C PRO A 422 7.19 -14.23 -25.56
N VAL A 423 5.88 -14.38 -25.48
CA VAL A 423 5.12 -15.24 -26.39
C VAL A 423 5.35 -14.68 -27.78
N ASP A 424 5.88 -15.51 -28.69
CA ASP A 424 6.06 -15.13 -30.09
C ASP A 424 4.75 -14.55 -30.64
N PRO A 425 4.81 -13.43 -31.37
CA PRO A 425 3.61 -12.85 -31.95
C PRO A 425 2.96 -13.88 -32.89
N PRO A 426 1.63 -13.97 -32.93
CA PRO A 426 0.94 -14.90 -33.84
C PRO A 426 1.35 -14.60 -35.27
N PRO A 427 1.45 -15.63 -36.14
CA PRO A 427 1.85 -15.45 -37.54
C PRO A 427 0.91 -14.45 -38.23
N ALA A 428 1.54 -13.52 -38.99
CA ALA A 428 0.81 -12.46 -39.67
C ALA A 428 -0.27 -13.05 -40.57
N LEU A 429 -1.48 -12.53 -40.48
CA LEU A 429 -2.59 -12.87 -41.34
C LEU A 429 -2.17 -12.63 -42.83
N PRO A 430 -2.53 -13.53 -43.79
CA PRO A 430 -2.23 -13.31 -45.20
C PRO A 430 -2.93 -12.03 -45.67
N ALA A 431 -2.17 -11.25 -46.47
CA ALA A 431 -2.66 -10.00 -47.02
C ALA A 431 -3.96 -10.23 -47.85
N PRO A 432 -4.91 -9.31 -47.78
CA PRO A 432 -6.16 -9.43 -48.54
C PRO A 432 -5.83 -9.39 -50.06
N PRO A 433 -6.58 -10.13 -50.90
CA PRO A 433 -6.34 -10.15 -52.34
C PRO A 433 -6.49 -8.76 -52.94
N GLN A 434 -5.50 -8.36 -53.75
CA GLN A 434 -5.50 -7.07 -54.44
C GLN A 434 -6.68 -7.02 -55.45
N ALA A 435 -7.45 -5.96 -55.35
CA ALA A 435 -8.52 -5.67 -56.32
C ALA A 435 -7.97 -5.49 -57.69
N PRO A 436 -8.67 -5.97 -58.79
CA PRO A 436 -8.18 -5.86 -60.13
C PRO A 436 -8.01 -4.40 -60.58
N ARG A 437 -6.85 -4.07 -61.12
CA ARG A 437 -6.54 -2.76 -61.70
C ARG A 437 -7.52 -2.45 -62.82
N ARG A 438 -8.31 -1.40 -62.72
CA ARG A 438 -9.09 -0.84 -63.82
C ARG A 438 -8.13 -0.28 -64.88
N ALA A 439 -8.29 -0.73 -66.11
CA ALA A 439 -7.57 -0.23 -67.27
C ALA A 439 -7.93 1.23 -67.52
N SER A 440 -6.91 2.09 -67.64
CA SER A 440 -7.04 3.47 -68.03
C SER A 440 -7.47 3.59 -69.48
N GLY A 441 -8.68 4.06 -69.72
CA GLY A 441 -9.12 4.46 -71.05
C GLY A 441 -8.46 5.75 -71.50
N ALA A 442 -8.01 5.78 -72.77
CA ALA A 442 -7.36 6.89 -73.43
C ALA A 442 -8.30 8.12 -73.62
N PRO A 443 -7.76 9.34 -73.73
CA PRO A 443 -8.55 10.54 -73.94
C PRO A 443 -9.06 10.62 -75.40
N ARG A 444 -10.33 11.03 -75.56
CA ARG A 444 -10.88 11.50 -76.82
C ARG A 444 -10.75 13.03 -76.88
N GLU A 445 -10.11 13.52 -77.93
CA GLU A 445 -10.05 14.92 -78.33
C GLU A 445 -11.42 15.41 -78.80
N PRO A 446 -11.63 16.78 -78.74
CA PRO A 446 -12.89 17.39 -79.08
C PRO A 446 -13.06 17.73 -80.58
N ALA A 447 -14.30 17.72 -81.02
CA ALA A 447 -14.74 18.45 -82.19
C ALA A 447 -15.93 19.34 -81.81
#